data_6c7f371c2e7cb8f4a9c3e683ffb82601
#
_entry.id   6c7f371c2e7cb8f4a9c3e683ffb82601
#
_cell.length_a   1.000
_cell.length_b   1.000
_cell.length_c   1.000
_cell.angle_alpha   90.00
_cell.angle_beta   90.00
_cell.angle_gamma   90.00
#
_symmetry.space_group_name_H-M   'P 1'
#
loop_
_entity.id
_entity.type
_entity.pdbx_description
1 polymer ?
#
loop_
_entity_poly.entity_id
_entity_poly.type
_entity_poly.pdbx_seq_one_letter_code
_entity_poly.pdbx_strand_id
1 'polypeptide(L)'
;MPHPPLARRHVGRFIAWAVLLATIGAAAGKAQQVARVRATIEAVNGNNLSLTTRTGDKLTVSLAPNVAVVAIVPVRLEDIKQGSFIGCAAMPEPDGTQRALEVHVFPESMRGTGEGYRPFDLKPQSTMTNGTVGALTGTVGRTLTVTYQGGKQTIVVPPDTPVVTYEPGSPALLVPNAHVIVMGRRTPDGTMTATRISVGKDGLVPPM
;
A
#
# COMPACT_ATOMS: atom_id res chain seq x y z
N MET A 1 -52.37 -41.45 -74.04
CA MET A 1 -52.80 -41.29 -72.66
C MET A 1 -51.79 -41.98 -71.77
N PRO A 2 -50.92 -41.32 -71.07
CA PRO A 2 -50.08 -41.98 -70.08
C PRO A 2 -50.45 -41.52 -68.67
N HIS A 3 -50.42 -42.48 -67.72
CA HIS A 3 -50.66 -42.25 -66.32
C HIS A 3 -49.47 -41.62 -65.61
N PRO A 4 -49.71 -40.80 -64.51
CA PRO A 4 -48.64 -40.28 -63.71
C PRO A 4 -48.14 -41.27 -62.63
N PRO A 5 -46.86 -41.20 -62.23
CA PRO A 5 -46.30 -42.04 -61.22
C PRO A 5 -46.52 -41.57 -59.81
N LEU A 6 -46.62 -42.54 -58.89
CA LEU A 6 -46.86 -42.38 -57.46
C LEU A 6 -45.71 -41.69 -56.72
N ALA A 7 -46.09 -40.71 -55.86
CA ALA A 7 -45.19 -40.03 -54.95
C ALA A 7 -44.82 -40.93 -53.75
N ARG A 8 -43.54 -41.18 -53.55
CA ARG A 8 -42.97 -41.78 -52.34
C ARG A 8 -42.85 -40.77 -51.24
N ARG A 9 -43.59 -40.93 -50.15
CA ARG A 9 -43.46 -40.18 -48.88
C ARG A 9 -42.16 -40.65 -48.14
N HIS A 10 -41.16 -39.80 -48.03
CA HIS A 10 -40.05 -39.96 -47.08
C HIS A 10 -40.43 -39.39 -45.73
N VAL A 11 -40.53 -40.28 -44.73
CA VAL A 11 -40.70 -39.95 -43.33
C VAL A 11 -39.35 -39.55 -42.79
N GLY A 12 -39.12 -38.22 -42.66
CA GLY A 12 -37.92 -37.71 -42.02
C GLY A 12 -38.01 -37.82 -40.49
N ARG A 13 -37.14 -38.63 -39.92
CA ARG A 13 -36.97 -38.71 -38.45
C ARG A 13 -36.15 -37.51 -38.02
N PHE A 14 -36.78 -36.52 -37.36
CA PHE A 14 -36.08 -35.44 -36.67
C PHE A 14 -35.48 -35.99 -35.38
N ILE A 15 -34.14 -36.09 -35.33
CA ILE A 15 -33.39 -36.34 -34.10
C ILE A 15 -33.18 -34.99 -33.45
N ALA A 16 -33.91 -34.73 -32.35
CA ALA A 16 -33.71 -33.53 -31.54
C ALA A 16 -32.43 -33.73 -30.70
N TRP A 17 -31.39 -32.95 -31.01
CA TRP A 17 -30.19 -32.82 -30.16
C TRP A 17 -30.49 -31.81 -29.05
N ALA A 18 -30.70 -32.29 -27.84
CA ALA A 18 -30.75 -31.48 -26.66
C ALA A 18 -29.28 -31.05 -26.30
N VAL A 19 -28.92 -29.82 -26.61
CA VAL A 19 -27.68 -29.21 -26.15
C VAL A 19 -27.83 -28.83 -24.68
N LEU A 20 -27.24 -29.63 -23.81
CA LEU A 20 -27.13 -29.32 -22.37
C LEU A 20 -26.06 -28.23 -22.18
N LEU A 21 -26.45 -26.98 -22.09
CA LEU A 21 -25.59 -25.85 -21.69
C LEU A 21 -25.26 -26.01 -20.20
N ALA A 22 -24.12 -26.60 -19.89
CA ALA A 22 -23.53 -26.57 -18.56
C ALA A 22 -23.02 -25.14 -18.31
N THR A 23 -23.78 -24.32 -17.57
CA THR A 23 -23.31 -23.05 -17.03
C THR A 23 -22.27 -23.32 -15.96
N ILE A 24 -20.99 -23.24 -16.32
CA ILE A 24 -19.89 -23.20 -15.37
C ILE A 24 -19.97 -21.83 -14.70
N GLY A 25 -20.63 -21.78 -13.54
CA GLY A 25 -20.60 -20.63 -12.66
C GLY A 25 -19.18 -20.40 -12.17
N ALA A 26 -18.44 -19.50 -12.81
CA ALA A 26 -17.18 -19.00 -12.28
C ALA A 26 -17.49 -18.29 -10.96
N ALA A 27 -17.23 -18.94 -9.84
CA ALA A 27 -17.16 -18.29 -8.54
C ALA A 27 -16.03 -17.26 -8.65
N ALA A 28 -16.39 -15.99 -8.89
CA ALA A 28 -15.46 -14.88 -8.81
C ALA A 28 -14.93 -14.83 -7.37
N GLY A 29 -13.78 -15.44 -7.13
CA GLY A 29 -13.05 -15.32 -5.88
C GLY A 29 -12.85 -13.84 -5.62
N LYS A 30 -13.51 -13.31 -4.57
CA LYS A 30 -13.34 -11.89 -4.18
C LYS A 30 -11.87 -11.70 -3.84
N ALA A 31 -11.15 -10.93 -4.67
CA ALA A 31 -9.73 -10.69 -4.51
C ALA A 31 -9.46 -10.04 -3.14
N GLN A 32 -8.53 -10.60 -2.39
CA GLN A 32 -8.05 -10.00 -1.16
C GLN A 32 -7.38 -8.66 -1.49
N GLN A 33 -7.87 -7.59 -0.92
CA GLN A 33 -7.31 -6.26 -1.14
C GLN A 33 -6.15 -6.00 -0.17
N VAL A 34 -5.04 -5.51 -0.70
CA VAL A 34 -3.96 -4.96 0.13
C VAL A 34 -4.48 -3.71 0.82
N ALA A 35 -4.46 -3.70 2.13
CA ALA A 35 -4.92 -2.59 2.95
C ALA A 35 -3.77 -2.02 3.78
N ARG A 36 -3.79 -0.69 3.94
CA ARG A 36 -2.95 0.05 4.89
C ARG A 36 -3.86 0.68 5.93
N VAL A 37 -3.55 0.46 7.20
CA VAL A 37 -4.29 1.03 8.34
C VAL A 37 -3.32 1.76 9.26
N ARG A 38 -3.63 3.00 9.58
CA ARG A 38 -2.93 3.81 10.57
C ARG A 38 -3.75 3.81 11.84
N ALA A 39 -3.15 3.35 12.95
CA ALA A 39 -3.91 3.08 14.16
C ALA A 39 -3.04 3.19 15.42
N THR A 40 -3.71 3.14 16.57
CA THR A 40 -3.10 2.93 17.88
C THR A 40 -3.50 1.54 18.38
N ILE A 41 -2.57 0.80 18.96
CA ILE A 41 -2.83 -0.50 19.59
C ILE A 41 -3.55 -0.24 20.93
N GLU A 42 -4.70 -0.84 21.12
CA GLU A 42 -5.43 -0.82 22.42
C GLU A 42 -5.09 -2.03 23.28
N ALA A 43 -5.05 -3.20 22.65
CA ALA A 43 -4.74 -4.44 23.33
C ALA A 43 -4.04 -5.43 22.39
N VAL A 44 -3.25 -6.31 22.99
CA VAL A 44 -2.58 -7.44 22.32
C VAL A 44 -3.11 -8.72 22.96
N ASN A 45 -3.82 -9.53 22.18
CA ASN A 45 -4.46 -10.76 22.65
C ASN A 45 -3.92 -11.95 21.83
N GLY A 46 -2.82 -12.53 22.29
CA GLY A 46 -2.14 -13.59 21.56
C GLY A 46 -1.70 -13.09 20.16
N ASN A 47 -2.26 -13.68 19.13
CA ASN A 47 -1.96 -13.34 17.73
C ASN A 47 -2.89 -12.26 17.13
N ASN A 48 -3.67 -11.57 17.96
CA ASN A 48 -4.60 -10.54 17.52
C ASN A 48 -4.29 -9.20 18.17
N LEU A 49 -4.38 -8.12 17.39
CA LEU A 49 -4.30 -6.75 17.84
C LEU A 49 -5.70 -6.12 17.80
N SER A 50 -6.11 -5.51 18.90
CA SER A 50 -7.24 -4.57 18.92
C SER A 50 -6.71 -3.18 18.65
N LEU A 51 -7.22 -2.52 17.62
CA LEU A 51 -6.73 -1.25 17.10
C LEU A 51 -7.83 -0.20 17.09
N THR A 52 -7.45 1.06 17.33
CA THR A 52 -8.26 2.23 16.99
C THR A 52 -7.60 2.99 15.86
N THR A 53 -8.30 3.12 14.74
CA THR A 53 -7.81 3.84 13.57
C THR A 53 -7.73 5.34 13.84
N ARG A 54 -7.04 6.10 12.96
CA ARG A 54 -7.02 7.57 13.04
C ARG A 54 -8.41 8.22 12.88
N THR A 55 -9.36 7.51 12.28
CA THR A 55 -10.76 7.93 12.13
C THR A 55 -11.65 7.54 13.31
N GLY A 56 -11.09 6.83 14.31
CA GLY A 56 -11.80 6.39 15.50
C GLY A 56 -12.45 5.01 15.38
N ASP A 57 -12.35 4.35 14.25
CA ASP A 57 -12.93 3.03 14.03
C ASP A 57 -12.18 1.95 14.81
N LYS A 58 -12.90 0.99 15.37
CA LYS A 58 -12.33 -0.18 16.03
C LYS A 58 -12.10 -1.30 15.01
N LEU A 59 -10.93 -1.89 15.05
CA LEU A 59 -10.52 -2.97 14.14
C LEU A 59 -9.76 -4.03 14.90
N THR A 60 -10.08 -5.30 14.65
CA THR A 60 -9.26 -6.44 15.07
C THR A 60 -8.44 -6.93 13.88
N VAL A 61 -7.14 -7.09 14.10
CA VAL A 61 -6.19 -7.54 13.09
C VAL A 61 -5.46 -8.77 13.60
N SER A 62 -5.47 -9.85 12.82
CA SER A 62 -4.67 -11.04 13.09
C SER A 62 -3.26 -10.88 12.54
N LEU A 63 -2.25 -11.35 13.27
CA LEU A 63 -0.88 -11.36 12.82
C LEU A 63 -0.60 -12.59 11.95
N ALA A 64 0.00 -12.40 10.79
CA ALA A 64 0.53 -13.52 10.02
C ALA A 64 1.67 -14.22 10.80
N PRO A 65 1.89 -15.54 10.61
CA PRO A 65 2.96 -16.25 11.30
C PRO A 65 4.34 -15.62 11.15
N ASN A 66 4.60 -14.98 10.00
CA ASN A 66 5.87 -14.32 9.66
C ASN A 66 5.66 -12.80 9.52
N VAL A 67 4.85 -12.18 10.38
CA VAL A 67 4.64 -10.74 10.35
C VAL A 67 5.96 -10.00 10.52
N ALA A 68 6.30 -9.13 9.56
CA ALA A 68 7.47 -8.29 9.66
C ALA A 68 7.16 -7.07 10.54
N VAL A 69 7.91 -6.89 11.62
CA VAL A 69 7.81 -5.70 12.48
C VAL A 69 9.05 -4.86 12.31
N VAL A 70 8.86 -3.55 12.03
CA VAL A 70 9.93 -2.56 11.95
C VAL A 70 9.62 -1.39 12.87
N ALA A 71 10.65 -0.79 13.45
CA ALA A 71 10.54 0.44 14.20
C ALA A 71 10.65 1.65 13.26
N ILE A 72 9.92 2.72 13.56
CA ILE A 72 10.08 4.03 12.93
C ILE A 72 10.66 4.96 14.01
N VAL A 73 11.79 5.59 13.69
CA VAL A 73 12.50 6.51 14.59
C VAL A 73 12.78 7.84 13.89
N PRO A 74 12.82 8.96 14.62
CA PRO A 74 13.19 10.24 14.04
C PRO A 74 14.65 10.27 13.65
N VAL A 75 14.95 10.98 12.55
CA VAL A 75 16.31 11.33 12.13
C VAL A 75 16.32 12.79 11.73
N ARG A 76 17.51 13.39 11.60
CA ARG A 76 17.63 14.78 11.18
C ARG A 76 17.68 14.87 9.66
N LEU A 77 17.16 15.99 9.12
CA LEU A 77 17.25 16.26 7.68
C LEU A 77 18.71 16.31 7.19
N GLU A 78 19.61 16.81 8.03
CA GLU A 78 21.03 16.93 7.75
C GLU A 78 21.74 15.56 7.59
N ASP A 79 21.12 14.50 8.07
CA ASP A 79 21.63 13.12 7.90
C ASP A 79 21.35 12.57 6.50
N ILE A 80 20.44 13.20 5.73
CA ILE A 80 20.20 12.86 4.31
C ILE A 80 21.40 13.37 3.48
N LYS A 81 21.98 12.49 2.71
CA LYS A 81 23.11 12.77 1.83
C LYS A 81 22.72 12.54 0.37
N GLN A 82 23.50 13.10 -0.53
CA GLN A 82 23.45 12.69 -1.94
C GLN A 82 23.66 11.16 -2.02
N GLY A 83 22.85 10.50 -2.81
CA GLY A 83 22.82 9.05 -2.90
C GLY A 83 21.91 8.36 -1.88
N SER A 84 21.41 9.03 -0.83
CA SER A 84 20.41 8.45 0.06
C SER A 84 19.16 8.03 -0.74
N PHE A 85 18.58 6.88 -0.40
CA PHE A 85 17.28 6.47 -0.94
C PHE A 85 16.20 6.91 0.05
N ILE A 86 15.27 7.74 -0.40
CA ILE A 86 14.22 8.30 0.45
C ILE A 86 12.85 8.08 -0.15
N GLY A 87 11.83 8.14 0.70
CA GLY A 87 10.44 8.34 0.32
C GLY A 87 9.95 9.67 0.88
N CYS A 88 9.09 10.34 0.16
CA CYS A 88 8.47 11.58 0.60
C CYS A 88 6.99 11.59 0.22
N ALA A 89 6.14 11.71 1.23
CA ALA A 89 4.76 12.10 1.02
C ALA A 89 4.69 13.62 0.91
N ALA A 90 4.07 14.14 -0.15
CA ALA A 90 4.08 15.56 -0.43
C ALA A 90 2.78 16.06 -1.08
N MET A 91 2.60 17.38 -1.05
CA MET A 91 1.57 18.08 -1.81
C MET A 91 2.19 18.71 -3.05
N PRO A 92 1.60 18.49 -4.25
CA PRO A 92 2.01 19.23 -5.44
C PRO A 92 1.79 20.73 -5.26
N GLU A 93 2.75 21.55 -5.69
CA GLU A 93 2.67 23.00 -5.70
C GLU A 93 2.49 23.54 -7.14
N PRO A 94 1.91 24.75 -7.31
CA PRO A 94 1.65 25.31 -8.64
C PRO A 94 2.90 25.54 -9.50
N ASP A 95 4.07 25.67 -8.89
CA ASP A 95 5.36 25.85 -9.55
C ASP A 95 6.00 24.52 -10.01
N GLY A 96 5.29 23.40 -9.83
CA GLY A 96 5.76 22.07 -10.16
C GLY A 96 6.65 21.40 -9.10
N THR A 97 6.93 22.08 -7.98
CA THR A 97 7.62 21.48 -6.84
C THR A 97 6.66 20.62 -6.00
N GLN A 98 7.21 19.85 -5.08
CA GLN A 98 6.48 19.04 -4.12
C GLN A 98 6.79 19.55 -2.70
N ARG A 99 5.77 19.98 -1.96
CA ARG A 99 5.94 20.39 -0.55
C ARG A 99 5.80 19.18 0.35
N ALA A 100 6.90 18.79 1.01
CA ALA A 100 6.93 17.62 1.87
C ALA A 100 5.93 17.72 3.03
N LEU A 101 5.20 16.64 3.26
CA LEU A 101 4.41 16.38 4.46
C LEU A 101 5.19 15.53 5.45
N GLU A 102 6.06 14.66 4.94
CA GLU A 102 7.00 13.84 5.68
C GLU A 102 8.13 13.38 4.76
N VAL A 103 9.26 12.99 5.34
CA VAL A 103 10.35 12.30 4.62
C VAL A 103 10.76 11.07 5.41
N HIS A 104 10.88 9.93 4.76
CA HIS A 104 11.47 8.75 5.37
C HIS A 104 12.71 8.30 4.60
N VAL A 105 13.78 8.09 5.34
CA VAL A 105 15.05 7.61 4.82
C VAL A 105 15.02 6.09 4.89
N PHE A 106 15.23 5.43 3.77
CA PHE A 106 15.33 3.98 3.75
C PHE A 106 16.74 3.52 4.12
N PRO A 107 16.89 2.52 5.01
CA PRO A 107 18.15 1.80 5.14
C PRO A 107 18.58 1.20 3.79
N GLU A 108 19.86 1.01 3.59
CA GLU A 108 20.38 0.50 2.31
C GLU A 108 19.76 -0.86 1.91
N SER A 109 19.47 -1.71 2.89
CA SER A 109 18.78 -2.99 2.68
C SER A 109 17.37 -2.86 2.10
N MET A 110 16.79 -1.66 2.15
CA MET A 110 15.46 -1.35 1.63
C MET A 110 15.51 -0.46 0.37
N ARG A 111 16.71 -0.20 -0.18
CA ARG A 111 16.84 0.57 -1.42
C ARG A 111 15.98 -0.01 -2.54
N GLY A 112 15.35 0.85 -3.35
CA GLY A 112 14.44 0.47 -4.42
C GLY A 112 13.01 0.16 -3.97
N THR A 113 12.72 0.15 -2.66
CA THR A 113 11.36 -0.12 -2.16
C THR A 113 10.37 0.88 -2.71
N GLY A 114 9.44 0.40 -3.54
CA GLY A 114 8.36 1.19 -4.11
C GLY A 114 8.85 2.42 -4.88
N GLU A 115 10.00 2.33 -5.57
CA GLU A 115 10.57 3.42 -6.36
C GLU A 115 9.55 3.98 -7.35
N GLY A 116 9.54 5.29 -7.54
CA GLY A 116 8.64 5.98 -8.45
C GLY A 116 7.85 7.12 -7.81
N TYR A 117 6.97 7.72 -8.65
CA TYR A 117 6.05 8.79 -8.27
C TYR A 117 4.61 8.32 -8.49
N ARG A 118 3.74 8.53 -7.48
CA ARG A 118 2.35 8.05 -7.52
C ARG A 118 1.43 8.80 -6.55
N PRO A 119 0.10 8.78 -6.77
CA PRO A 119 -0.87 9.23 -5.76
C PRO A 119 -0.66 8.51 -4.41
N PHE A 120 -0.94 9.22 -3.32
CA PHE A 120 -0.80 8.68 -1.96
C PHE A 120 -2.01 9.03 -1.08
N ASP A 121 -2.22 8.25 -0.03
CA ASP A 121 -3.42 8.29 0.80
C ASP A 121 -3.25 9.07 2.12
N LEU A 122 -2.20 9.91 2.26
CA LEU A 122 -1.97 10.67 3.49
C LEU A 122 -2.92 11.86 3.63
N LYS A 123 -3.15 12.57 2.52
CA LYS A 123 -4.14 13.65 2.37
C LYS A 123 -4.75 13.58 0.97
N PRO A 124 -5.92 14.20 0.73
CA PRO A 124 -6.44 14.38 -0.63
C PRO A 124 -5.37 15.02 -1.52
N GLN A 125 -5.19 14.50 -2.74
CA GLN A 125 -4.21 14.93 -3.74
C GLN A 125 -2.73 14.76 -3.33
N SER A 126 -2.43 14.18 -2.17
CA SER A 126 -1.03 13.92 -1.81
C SER A 126 -0.42 12.86 -2.71
N THR A 127 0.90 12.95 -2.85
CA THR A 127 1.72 12.07 -3.68
C THR A 127 2.80 11.41 -2.84
N MET A 128 3.34 10.32 -3.34
CA MET A 128 4.52 9.64 -2.77
C MET A 128 5.59 9.57 -3.85
N THR A 129 6.77 10.09 -3.54
CA THR A 129 7.97 9.95 -4.35
C THR A 129 8.98 9.10 -3.59
N ASN A 130 9.35 7.95 -4.13
CA ASN A 130 10.47 7.16 -3.62
C ASN A 130 11.58 7.17 -4.66
N GLY A 131 12.79 7.49 -4.23
CA GLY A 131 13.92 7.59 -5.17
C GLY A 131 15.23 7.96 -4.49
N THR A 132 16.25 8.15 -5.31
CA THR A 132 17.60 8.51 -4.84
C THR A 132 17.76 10.03 -4.84
N VAL A 133 18.30 10.56 -3.76
CA VAL A 133 18.65 11.98 -3.65
C VAL A 133 19.82 12.29 -4.57
N GLY A 134 19.57 13.09 -5.59
CA GLY A 134 20.59 13.55 -6.55
C GLY A 134 21.30 14.79 -6.06
N ALA A 135 20.55 15.82 -5.64
CA ALA A 135 21.08 17.08 -5.15
C ALA A 135 20.32 17.55 -3.91
N LEU A 136 21.05 18.27 -3.06
CA LEU A 136 20.50 19.00 -1.91
C LEU A 136 20.89 20.46 -2.09
N THR A 137 19.90 21.33 -2.14
CA THR A 137 20.07 22.77 -2.36
C THR A 137 19.22 23.59 -1.37
N GLY A 138 19.34 24.90 -1.42
CA GLY A 138 18.64 25.80 -0.50
C GLY A 138 19.28 25.86 0.88
N THR A 139 18.70 26.70 1.77
CA THR A 139 19.17 26.83 3.14
C THR A 139 19.04 25.51 3.89
N VAL A 140 20.15 25.02 4.44
CA VAL A 140 20.22 23.76 5.20
C VAL A 140 19.75 22.54 4.38
N GLY A 141 19.97 22.54 3.04
CA GLY A 141 19.62 21.39 2.18
C GLY A 141 18.12 21.09 2.10
N ARG A 142 17.26 22.06 2.34
CA ARG A 142 15.80 21.87 2.40
C ARG A 142 15.12 21.71 1.04
N THR A 143 15.86 21.74 -0.05
CA THR A 143 15.35 21.42 -1.37
C THR A 143 16.08 20.18 -1.90
N LEU A 144 15.35 19.10 -2.07
CA LEU A 144 15.88 17.82 -2.50
C LEU A 144 15.47 17.56 -3.96
N THR A 145 16.41 17.19 -4.82
CA THR A 145 16.09 16.59 -6.12
C THR A 145 16.11 15.09 -5.95
N VAL A 146 14.97 14.44 -6.09
CA VAL A 146 14.82 12.99 -5.97
C VAL A 146 14.59 12.39 -7.33
N THR A 147 15.50 11.51 -7.74
CA THR A 147 15.46 10.82 -9.03
C THR A 147 14.97 9.38 -8.85
N TYR A 148 14.14 8.93 -9.74
CA TYR A 148 13.57 7.58 -9.77
C TYR A 148 13.47 7.10 -11.23
N GLN A 149 13.21 5.83 -11.43
CA GLN A 149 13.00 5.31 -12.79
C GLN A 149 11.81 6.02 -13.45
N GLY A 150 12.08 6.72 -14.53
CA GLY A 150 11.07 7.46 -15.30
C GLY A 150 10.98 8.95 -14.98
N GLY A 151 11.77 9.50 -14.03
CA GLY A 151 11.74 10.94 -13.78
C GLY A 151 12.48 11.43 -12.54
N LYS A 152 12.17 12.67 -12.20
CA LYS A 152 12.67 13.33 -10.99
C LYS A 152 11.61 14.24 -10.40
N GLN A 153 11.68 14.50 -9.10
CA GLN A 153 10.88 15.51 -8.40
C GLN A 153 11.78 16.45 -7.63
N THR A 154 11.41 17.72 -7.60
CA THR A 154 12.00 18.71 -6.68
C THR A 154 11.11 18.81 -5.46
N ILE A 155 11.64 18.46 -4.29
CA ILE A 155 10.93 18.40 -3.03
C ILE A 155 11.42 19.50 -2.12
N VAL A 156 10.53 20.38 -1.69
CA VAL A 156 10.80 21.41 -0.67
C VAL A 156 10.37 20.84 0.68
N VAL A 157 11.29 20.86 1.65
CA VAL A 157 11.08 20.31 3.00
C VAL A 157 10.92 21.46 3.99
N PRO A 158 9.70 21.79 4.46
CA PRO A 158 9.47 22.78 5.51
C PRO A 158 10.23 22.46 6.80
N PRO A 159 10.53 23.47 7.66
CA PRO A 159 11.29 23.27 8.90
C PRO A 159 10.69 22.26 9.88
N ASP A 160 9.39 22.17 9.93
CA ASP A 160 8.59 21.34 10.83
C ASP A 160 8.24 19.96 10.23
N THR A 161 8.74 19.67 9.03
CA THR A 161 8.47 18.38 8.37
C THR A 161 9.14 17.25 9.16
N PRO A 162 8.39 16.22 9.59
CA PRO A 162 8.97 15.06 10.25
C PRO A 162 9.86 14.27 9.27
N VAL A 163 11.06 13.94 9.74
CA VAL A 163 12.01 13.08 9.01
C VAL A 163 12.26 11.85 9.86
N VAL A 164 12.04 10.67 9.28
CA VAL A 164 12.13 9.38 10.00
C VAL A 164 12.93 8.36 9.22
N THR A 165 13.34 7.29 9.90
CA THR A 165 13.93 6.11 9.25
C THR A 165 13.34 4.83 9.82
N TYR A 166 13.70 3.70 9.22
CA TYR A 166 13.33 2.37 9.68
C TYR A 166 14.51 1.71 10.40
N GLU A 167 14.24 1.14 11.56
CA GLU A 167 15.15 0.25 12.29
C GLU A 167 14.55 -1.17 12.35
N PRO A 168 15.39 -2.19 12.52
CA PRO A 168 14.90 -3.53 12.85
C PRO A 168 14.00 -3.48 14.07
N GLY A 169 12.84 -4.13 13.98
CA GLY A 169 11.89 -4.25 15.08
C GLY A 169 11.59 -5.70 15.41
N SER A 170 10.84 -5.90 16.48
CA SER A 170 10.36 -7.21 16.90
C SER A 170 8.93 -7.13 17.40
N PRO A 171 8.21 -8.25 17.54
CA PRO A 171 6.87 -8.28 18.14
C PRO A 171 6.79 -7.65 19.54
N ALA A 172 7.90 -7.53 20.27
CA ALA A 172 7.94 -6.87 21.57
C ALA A 172 7.59 -5.36 21.51
N LEU A 173 7.63 -4.74 20.31
CA LEU A 173 7.18 -3.36 20.11
C LEU A 173 5.66 -3.23 20.02
N LEU A 174 4.94 -4.35 19.84
CA LEU A 174 3.49 -4.37 19.74
C LEU A 174 2.91 -4.33 21.16
N VAL A 175 2.77 -3.14 21.72
CA VAL A 175 2.28 -2.90 23.07
C VAL A 175 1.09 -1.93 23.06
N PRO A 176 0.22 -1.93 24.09
CA PRO A 176 -0.84 -0.93 24.20
C PRO A 176 -0.29 0.50 24.09
N ASN A 177 -1.06 1.37 23.45
CA ASN A 177 -0.75 2.76 23.11
C ASN A 177 0.37 2.96 22.06
N ALA A 178 0.97 1.91 21.50
CA ALA A 178 1.88 2.06 20.38
C ALA A 178 1.13 2.52 19.11
N HIS A 179 1.68 3.52 18.44
CA HIS A 179 1.16 4.00 17.15
C HIS A 179 1.75 3.17 16.01
N VAL A 180 0.91 2.68 15.12
CA VAL A 180 1.31 1.72 14.10
C VAL A 180 0.77 2.07 12.71
N ILE A 181 1.51 1.63 11.69
CA ILE A 181 0.99 1.45 10.34
C ILE A 181 0.96 -0.05 10.07
N VAL A 182 -0.22 -0.58 9.88
CA VAL A 182 -0.45 -1.99 9.58
C VAL A 182 -0.67 -2.15 8.09
N MET A 183 0.12 -2.99 7.46
CA MET A 183 -0.08 -3.45 6.08
C MET A 183 -0.46 -4.92 6.08
N GLY A 184 -1.48 -5.26 5.32
CA GLY A 184 -1.98 -6.63 5.29
C GLY A 184 -3.01 -6.84 4.20
N ARG A 185 -3.68 -7.97 4.29
CA ARG A 185 -4.76 -8.36 3.37
C ARG A 185 -6.09 -8.28 4.12
N ARG A 186 -7.03 -7.58 3.52
CA ARG A 186 -8.41 -7.53 4.00
C ARG A 186 -9.26 -8.50 3.17
N THR A 187 -10.02 -9.31 3.85
CA THR A 187 -11.00 -10.21 3.25
C THR A 187 -12.35 -9.50 3.07
N PRO A 188 -13.24 -10.01 2.22
CA PRO A 188 -14.54 -9.40 1.96
C PRO A 188 -15.47 -9.31 3.17
N ASP A 189 -15.26 -10.14 4.21
CA ASP A 189 -15.98 -10.10 5.49
C ASP A 189 -15.44 -9.03 6.45
N GLY A 190 -14.41 -8.27 6.02
CA GLY A 190 -13.83 -7.17 6.79
C GLY A 190 -12.69 -7.58 7.72
N THR A 191 -12.37 -8.88 7.85
CA THR A 191 -11.21 -9.31 8.64
C THR A 191 -9.91 -8.89 7.96
N MET A 192 -8.87 -8.64 8.75
CA MET A 192 -7.55 -8.23 8.24
C MET A 192 -6.46 -9.10 8.84
N THR A 193 -5.55 -9.57 7.99
CA THR A 193 -4.33 -10.25 8.41
C THR A 193 -3.13 -9.37 8.10
N ALA A 194 -2.41 -8.94 9.15
CA ALA A 194 -1.20 -8.14 9.01
C ALA A 194 -0.03 -8.99 8.53
N THR A 195 0.66 -8.51 7.50
CA THR A 195 1.91 -9.10 7.01
C THR A 195 3.12 -8.23 7.34
N ARG A 196 2.90 -6.93 7.60
CA ARG A 196 3.92 -5.99 8.04
C ARG A 196 3.31 -4.96 8.99
N ILE A 197 4.04 -4.61 10.04
CA ILE A 197 3.68 -3.56 10.98
C ILE A 197 4.88 -2.65 11.18
N SER A 198 4.68 -1.35 10.96
CA SER A 198 5.65 -0.32 11.29
C SER A 198 5.19 0.36 12.58
N VAL A 199 6.03 0.34 13.60
CA VAL A 199 5.72 0.84 14.94
C VAL A 199 6.49 2.12 15.20
N GLY A 200 5.83 3.18 15.58
CA GLY A 200 6.50 4.38 16.09
C GLY A 200 7.15 4.09 17.44
N LYS A 201 8.48 4.19 17.49
CA LYS A 201 9.25 3.94 18.71
C LYS A 201 9.09 5.12 19.66
N ASP A 202 9.10 4.84 20.97
CA ASP A 202 9.07 5.83 22.04
C ASP A 202 7.89 6.84 21.93
N GLY A 203 6.70 6.34 21.53
CA GLY A 203 5.50 7.15 21.39
C GLY A 203 5.40 7.96 20.10
N LEU A 204 6.36 7.82 19.17
CA LEU A 204 6.29 8.47 17.86
C LEU A 204 5.01 8.06 17.11
N VAL A 205 4.26 9.05 16.64
CA VAL A 205 3.18 8.82 15.69
C VAL A 205 3.78 8.74 14.29
N PRO A 206 3.75 7.58 13.60
CA PRO A 206 4.28 7.47 12.24
C PRO A 206 3.67 8.52 11.32
N PRO A 207 4.47 9.35 10.63
CA PRO A 207 3.96 10.52 9.89
C PRO A 207 3.29 10.15 8.57
N MET A 208 3.58 8.95 8.02
CA MET A 208 3.07 8.49 6.71
C MET A 208 1.82 7.61 6.78
#